data_93ce61f7fb37805ee4eb650699c60495
#
_entry.id   93ce61f7fb37805ee4eb650699c60495
#
_cell.length_a   1.000
_cell.length_b   1.000
_cell.length_c   1.000
_cell.angle_alpha   90.00
_cell.angle_beta   90.00
_cell.angle_gamma   90.00
#
_symmetry.space_group_name_H-M   'P 1'
#
loop_
_entity.id
_entity.type
_entity.pdbx_description
1 polymer ?
#
loop_
_entity_poly.entity_id
_entity_poly.type
_entity_poly.pdbx_seq_one_letter_code
_entity_poly.pdbx_strand_id
1 'polypeptide(L)'
;GQPYVERVFSAVDCGVVINPDAAVNMVQGAIVDGIGNAFYGGLTHKEGVSDQNNFNRYRMIRLKEAPKKIDVSFVKSDVDPTGLGEPPFPPVFAAVANALYKNTGKRFYDQPFGKHIELNRQKM
;
A
#
# COMPACT_ATOMS: atom_id res chain seq x y z
N GLY A 1 3.26 -2.44 -20.21
CA GLY A 1 3.42 -3.43 -19.13
C GLY A 1 2.66 -3.03 -17.90
N GLN A 2 2.41 -3.98 -17.02
CA GLN A 2 1.77 -3.67 -15.73
C GLN A 2 2.75 -2.92 -14.82
N PRO A 3 2.29 -1.89 -14.09
CA PRO A 3 3.12 -1.26 -13.09
C PRO A 3 3.37 -2.25 -11.95
N TYR A 4 4.59 -2.26 -11.47
CA TYR A 4 5.04 -3.09 -10.36
C TYR A 4 5.93 -2.27 -9.44
N VAL A 5 5.67 -2.33 -8.14
CA VAL A 5 6.51 -1.68 -7.14
C VAL A 5 7.63 -2.65 -6.76
N GLU A 6 8.82 -2.42 -7.24
CA GLU A 6 9.94 -3.33 -7.02
C GLU A 6 10.55 -3.18 -5.63
N ARG A 7 10.69 -1.94 -5.18
CA ARG A 7 11.35 -1.62 -3.91
C ARG A 7 10.69 -0.42 -3.23
N VAL A 8 10.66 -0.46 -1.92
CA VAL A 8 10.19 0.65 -1.08
C VAL A 8 11.25 0.99 -0.03
N PHE A 9 11.45 2.26 0.20
CA PHE A 9 12.22 2.79 1.32
C PHE A 9 11.27 3.52 2.25
N SER A 10 11.32 3.19 3.53
CA SER A 10 10.48 3.80 4.56
C SER A 10 11.35 4.27 5.71
N ALA A 11 11.14 5.51 6.13
CA ALA A 11 11.68 6.05 7.36
C ALA A 11 10.51 6.39 8.29
N VAL A 12 10.56 5.91 9.52
CA VAL A 12 9.47 6.05 10.48
C VAL A 12 10.00 6.66 11.77
N ASP A 13 9.33 7.70 12.24
CA ASP A 13 9.49 8.22 13.59
C ASP A 13 8.26 7.80 14.42
N CYS A 14 8.48 6.86 15.35
CA CYS A 14 7.43 6.34 16.21
C CYS A 14 7.85 6.34 17.70
N GLY A 15 8.83 7.18 18.05
CA GLY A 15 9.42 7.16 19.36
C GLY A 15 10.32 5.94 19.58
N VAL A 16 10.46 5.50 20.82
CA VAL A 16 11.26 4.34 21.17
C VAL A 16 10.70 3.08 20.52
N VAL A 17 11.54 2.34 19.80
CA VAL A 17 11.18 1.05 19.19
C VAL A 17 11.48 -0.06 20.19
N ILE A 18 10.45 -0.62 20.81
CA ILE A 18 10.58 -1.64 21.87
C ILE A 18 11.05 -2.99 21.27
N ASN A 19 10.44 -3.40 20.15
CA ASN A 19 10.76 -4.64 19.46
C ASN A 19 11.02 -4.34 17.98
N PRO A 20 12.30 -4.21 17.56
CA PRO A 20 12.64 -3.83 16.20
C PRO A 20 12.12 -4.79 15.12
N ASP A 21 12.17 -6.09 15.36
CA ASP A 21 11.72 -7.09 14.38
C ASP A 21 10.21 -7.01 14.15
N ALA A 22 9.44 -6.92 15.23
CA ALA A 22 7.99 -6.74 15.15
C ALA A 22 7.64 -5.40 14.48
N ALA A 23 8.35 -4.33 14.81
CA ALA A 23 8.15 -3.01 14.24
C ALA A 23 8.39 -3.01 12.73
N VAL A 24 9.47 -3.63 12.25
CA VAL A 24 9.74 -3.80 10.81
C VAL A 24 8.60 -4.55 10.13
N ASN A 25 8.16 -5.67 10.71
CA ASN A 25 7.05 -6.45 10.14
C ASN A 25 5.75 -5.65 10.03
N MET A 26 5.44 -4.84 11.04
CA MET A 26 4.24 -3.99 11.01
C MET A 26 4.31 -2.96 9.90
N VAL A 27 5.44 -2.28 9.74
CA VAL A 27 5.63 -1.28 8.68
C VAL A 27 5.57 -1.94 7.30
N GLN A 28 6.23 -3.07 7.12
CA GLN A 28 6.18 -3.83 5.86
C GLN A 28 4.76 -4.27 5.50
N GLY A 29 4.01 -4.78 6.47
CA GLY A 29 2.61 -5.17 6.29
C GLY A 29 1.73 -4.00 5.86
N ALA A 30 1.83 -2.86 6.54
CA ALA A 30 1.10 -1.64 6.20
C ALA A 30 1.44 -1.13 4.79
N ILE A 31 2.71 -1.20 4.38
CA ILE A 31 3.14 -0.80 3.03
C ILE A 31 2.55 -1.72 1.96
N VAL A 32 2.59 -3.03 2.16
CA VAL A 32 2.02 -3.99 1.21
C VAL A 32 0.51 -3.79 1.09
N ASP A 33 -0.19 -3.62 2.20
CA ASP A 33 -1.63 -3.33 2.20
C ASP A 33 -1.93 -2.00 1.49
N GLY A 34 -1.16 -0.94 1.78
CA GLY A 34 -1.29 0.36 1.13
C GLY A 34 -1.11 0.29 -0.39
N ILE A 35 -0.13 -0.48 -0.88
CA ILE A 35 0.07 -0.73 -2.32
C ILE A 35 -1.15 -1.47 -2.89
N GLY A 36 -1.64 -2.49 -2.19
CA GLY A 36 -2.81 -3.24 -2.60
C GLY A 36 -4.05 -2.36 -2.73
N ASN A 37 -4.30 -1.53 -1.74
CA ASN A 37 -5.42 -0.59 -1.78
C ASN A 37 -5.24 0.49 -2.85
N ALA A 38 -4.03 1.03 -3.02
CA ALA A 38 -3.75 2.03 -4.05
C ALA A 38 -4.05 1.52 -5.47
N PHE A 39 -3.74 0.25 -5.76
CA PHE A 39 -3.97 -0.33 -7.10
C PHE A 39 -5.33 -1.00 -7.27
N TYR A 40 -5.87 -1.64 -6.25
CA TYR A 40 -7.00 -2.55 -6.37
C TYR A 40 -8.18 -2.22 -5.47
N GLY A 41 -7.93 -1.60 -4.30
CA GLY A 41 -8.94 -1.38 -3.28
C GLY A 41 -10.07 -0.48 -3.77
N GLY A 42 -11.29 -1.01 -3.78
CA GLY A 42 -12.46 -0.25 -4.16
C GLY A 42 -13.74 -0.99 -3.86
N LEU A 43 -14.69 -0.26 -3.30
CA LEU A 43 -16.04 -0.72 -3.07
C LEU A 43 -16.99 0.05 -3.97
N THR A 44 -17.90 -0.66 -4.60
CA THR A 44 -19.02 -0.09 -5.34
C THR A 44 -20.33 -0.49 -4.65
N HIS A 45 -21.31 0.36 -4.75
CA HIS A 45 -22.60 0.14 -4.13
C HIS A 45 -23.72 0.27 -5.17
N LYS A 46 -24.70 -0.61 -5.08
CA LYS A 46 -25.92 -0.53 -5.84
C LYS A 46 -27.10 -0.57 -4.86
N GLU A 47 -27.95 0.45 -4.91
CA GLU A 47 -29.12 0.56 -4.05
C GLU A 47 -28.80 0.42 -2.54
N GLY A 48 -27.65 0.97 -2.11
CA GLY A 48 -27.20 0.92 -0.72
C GLY A 48 -26.50 -0.39 -0.31
N VAL A 49 -26.38 -1.36 -1.22
CA VAL A 49 -25.71 -2.64 -0.94
C VAL A 49 -24.36 -2.68 -1.64
N SER A 50 -23.32 -3.17 -0.94
CA SER A 50 -21.97 -3.33 -1.51
C SER A 50 -21.95 -4.49 -2.51
N ASP A 51 -21.39 -4.23 -3.70
CA ASP A 51 -21.15 -5.26 -4.72
C ASP A 51 -20.08 -6.24 -4.28
N GLN A 52 -19.06 -5.74 -3.55
CA GLN A 52 -17.97 -6.55 -3.00
C GLN A 52 -18.29 -6.95 -1.56
N ASN A 53 -19.13 -7.93 -1.40
CA ASN A 53 -19.64 -8.38 -0.10
C ASN A 53 -18.82 -9.51 0.55
N ASN A 54 -17.78 -10.01 -0.13
CA ASN A 54 -16.88 -11.04 0.40
C ASN A 54 -15.55 -11.04 -0.35
N PHE A 55 -14.54 -11.74 0.19
CA PHE A 55 -13.17 -11.83 -0.35
C PHE A 55 -13.08 -12.42 -1.77
N ASN A 56 -14.05 -13.19 -2.21
CA ASN A 56 -14.12 -13.67 -3.59
C ASN A 56 -14.46 -12.58 -4.61
N ARG A 57 -14.97 -11.43 -4.15
CA ARG A 57 -15.33 -10.27 -4.98
C ARG A 57 -14.46 -9.05 -4.70
N TYR A 58 -13.89 -8.93 -3.51
CA TYR A 58 -12.97 -7.85 -3.15
C TYR A 58 -11.55 -8.22 -3.56
N ARG A 59 -10.98 -7.42 -4.46
CA ARG A 59 -9.63 -7.65 -4.97
C ARG A 59 -8.59 -7.15 -3.98
N MET A 60 -7.79 -8.07 -3.44
CA MET A 60 -6.63 -7.77 -2.60
C MET A 60 -5.33 -8.03 -3.37
N ILE A 61 -4.25 -7.38 -2.94
CA ILE A 61 -2.89 -7.67 -3.43
C ILE A 61 -2.53 -9.13 -3.17
N ARG A 62 -1.81 -9.73 -4.09
CA ARG A 62 -1.28 -11.10 -3.97
C ARG A 62 0.21 -11.07 -3.65
N LEU A 63 0.73 -12.13 -3.05
CA LEU A 63 2.13 -12.22 -2.66
C LEU A 63 3.10 -11.92 -3.83
N LYS A 64 2.80 -12.39 -5.02
CA LYS A 64 3.60 -12.13 -6.24
C LYS A 64 3.59 -10.67 -6.71
N GLU A 65 2.68 -9.86 -6.21
CA GLU A 65 2.51 -8.44 -6.55
C GLU A 65 3.11 -7.52 -5.49
N ALA A 66 3.46 -8.09 -4.33
CA ALA A 66 4.15 -7.36 -3.27
C ALA A 66 5.57 -6.96 -3.71
N PRO A 67 6.11 -5.85 -3.20
CA PRO A 67 7.47 -5.45 -3.48
C PRO A 67 8.47 -6.55 -3.13
N LYS A 68 9.51 -6.71 -3.94
CA LYS A 68 10.60 -7.66 -3.65
C LYS A 68 11.39 -7.27 -2.42
N LYS A 69 11.47 -5.97 -2.15
CA LYS A 69 12.22 -5.46 -1.02
C LYS A 69 11.53 -4.23 -0.43
N ILE A 70 11.42 -4.22 0.90
CA ILE A 70 10.96 -3.07 1.67
C ILE A 70 12.02 -2.81 2.74
N ASP A 71 12.76 -1.72 2.58
CA ASP A 71 13.76 -1.27 3.52
C ASP A 71 13.10 -0.32 4.52
N VAL A 72 13.15 -0.67 5.80
CA VAL A 72 12.57 0.12 6.89
C VAL A 72 13.70 0.62 7.78
N SER A 73 13.70 1.91 8.07
CA SER A 73 14.56 2.54 9.05
C SER A 73 13.74 3.33 10.06
N PHE A 74 14.17 3.31 11.31
CA PHE A 74 13.53 4.09 12.37
C PHE A 74 14.40 5.28 12.75
N VAL A 75 13.74 6.43 12.94
CA VAL A 75 14.39 7.59 13.51
C VAL A 75 14.73 7.28 14.96
N LYS A 76 15.98 7.50 15.33
CA LYS A 76 16.40 7.31 16.73
C LYS A 76 15.75 8.40 17.59
N SER A 77 14.97 7.96 18.57
CA SER A 77 14.20 8.82 19.46
C SER A 77 14.17 8.27 20.87
N ASP A 78 14.00 9.14 21.85
CA ASP A 78 13.85 8.82 23.27
C ASP A 78 12.47 9.20 23.81
N VAL A 79 11.56 9.65 22.91
CA VAL A 79 10.18 9.93 23.29
C VAL A 79 9.35 8.66 23.40
N ASP A 80 8.22 8.76 24.08
CA ASP A 80 7.31 7.64 24.28
C ASP A 80 6.88 7.01 22.94
N PRO A 81 6.72 5.68 22.89
CA PRO A 81 6.28 4.98 21.70
C PRO A 81 4.90 5.45 21.24
N THR A 82 4.73 5.59 19.92
CA THR A 82 3.43 5.84 19.29
C THR A 82 2.91 4.58 18.61
N GLY A 83 1.67 4.64 18.09
CA GLY A 83 1.11 3.60 17.25
C GLY A 83 1.92 3.40 15.97
N LEU A 84 2.08 2.18 15.53
CA LEU A 84 2.91 1.82 14.37
C LEU A 84 2.19 0.96 13.33
N GLY A 85 1.07 0.31 13.67
CA GLY A 85 0.37 -0.59 12.76
C GLY A 85 -0.27 0.10 11.57
N GLU A 86 -0.96 1.22 11.80
CA GLU A 86 -1.68 1.95 10.78
C GLU A 86 -0.93 3.17 10.19
N PRO A 87 -0.13 3.93 10.97
CA PRO A 87 0.48 5.16 10.47
C PRO A 87 1.32 5.01 9.20
N PRO A 88 2.01 3.90 8.92
CA PRO A 88 2.75 3.72 7.68
C PRO A 88 1.87 3.49 6.43
N PHE A 89 0.58 3.24 6.59
CA PHE A 89 -0.33 2.92 5.49
C PHE A 89 -0.71 4.14 4.61
N PRO A 90 -1.20 5.29 5.14
CA PRO A 90 -1.67 6.39 4.31
C PRO A 90 -0.60 7.01 3.38
N PRO A 91 0.67 7.19 3.77
CA PRO A 91 1.68 7.78 2.90
C PRO A 91 1.97 6.97 1.64
N VAL A 92 1.67 5.66 1.65
CA VAL A 92 1.91 4.76 0.51
C VAL A 92 1.16 5.22 -0.72
N PHE A 93 -0.07 5.70 -0.58
CA PHE A 93 -0.89 6.14 -1.71
C PHE A 93 -0.24 7.29 -2.48
N ALA A 94 0.26 8.29 -1.78
CA ALA A 94 0.95 9.42 -2.39
C ALA A 94 2.29 9.00 -3.02
N ALA A 95 3.03 8.11 -2.36
CA ALA A 95 4.28 7.58 -2.88
C ALA A 95 4.07 6.80 -4.19
N VAL A 96 3.05 5.94 -4.24
CA VAL A 96 2.67 5.19 -5.45
C VAL A 96 2.22 6.14 -6.56
N ALA A 97 1.36 7.13 -6.25
CA ALA A 97 0.90 8.11 -7.23
C ALA A 97 2.06 8.90 -7.84
N ASN A 98 3.04 9.32 -7.03
CA ASN A 98 4.21 10.04 -7.50
C ASN A 98 5.15 9.15 -8.33
N ALA A 99 5.33 7.89 -7.95
CA ALA A 99 6.12 6.93 -8.72
C ALA A 99 5.48 6.66 -10.09
N LEU A 100 4.16 6.50 -10.13
CA LEU A 100 3.40 6.37 -11.39
C LEU A 100 3.57 7.59 -12.28
N TYR A 101 3.46 8.79 -11.71
CA TYR A 101 3.70 10.02 -12.46
C TYR A 101 5.12 10.08 -13.04
N LYS A 102 6.12 9.78 -12.23
CA LYS A 102 7.52 9.79 -12.68
C LYS A 102 7.75 8.81 -13.84
N ASN A 103 7.06 7.68 -13.83
CA ASN A 103 7.22 6.64 -14.85
C ASN A 103 6.39 6.89 -16.13
N THR A 104 5.20 7.48 -15.99
CA THR A 104 4.23 7.59 -17.09
C THR A 104 4.03 9.02 -17.60
N GLY A 105 4.44 10.03 -16.84
CA GLY A 105 4.12 11.45 -17.07
C GLY A 105 2.66 11.81 -16.79
N LYS A 106 1.83 10.87 -16.34
CA LYS A 106 0.40 11.09 -16.08
C LYS A 106 0.11 11.19 -14.59
N ARG A 107 -0.74 12.13 -14.19
CA ARG A 107 -1.27 12.24 -12.83
C ARG A 107 -2.52 11.40 -12.66
N PHE A 108 -2.58 10.71 -11.52
CA PHE A 108 -3.74 9.91 -11.11
C PHE A 108 -4.30 10.52 -9.82
N TYR A 109 -5.55 10.96 -9.86
CA TYR A 109 -6.23 11.62 -8.74
C TYR A 109 -7.31 10.74 -8.13
N ASP A 110 -7.75 9.70 -8.85
CA ASP A 110 -8.79 8.78 -8.40
C ASP A 110 -8.22 7.39 -8.14
N GLN A 111 -8.65 6.80 -7.05
CA GLN A 111 -8.30 5.44 -6.67
C GLN A 111 -9.46 4.47 -6.90
N PRO A 112 -9.16 3.18 -7.07
CA PRO A 112 -7.84 2.58 -7.20
C PRO A 112 -7.20 2.90 -8.57
N PHE A 113 -5.89 3.10 -8.57
CA PHE A 113 -5.15 3.47 -9.78
C PHE A 113 -5.25 2.44 -10.91
N GLY A 114 -5.51 1.18 -10.57
CA GLY A 114 -5.74 0.10 -11.53
C GLY A 114 -6.90 0.34 -12.49
N LYS A 115 -7.83 1.24 -12.15
CA LYS A 115 -8.91 1.66 -13.07
C LYS A 115 -8.39 2.43 -14.29
N HIS A 116 -7.26 3.11 -14.11
CA HIS A 116 -6.69 4.02 -15.11
C HIS A 116 -5.51 3.39 -15.86
N ILE A 117 -5.06 2.23 -15.39
CA ILE A 117 -3.95 1.48 -15.95
C ILE A 117 -4.51 0.13 -16.35
N GLU A 118 -4.24 -0.31 -17.59
CA GLU A 118 -4.60 -1.66 -18.04
C GLU A 118 -3.82 -2.70 -17.22
N LEU A 119 -4.32 -3.00 -16.05
CA LEU A 119 -3.88 -4.14 -15.28
C LEU A 119 -4.51 -5.37 -15.93
N ASN A 120 -3.70 -6.25 -16.52
CA ASN A 120 -4.21 -7.51 -17.05
C ASN A 120 -4.99 -8.21 -15.94
N ARG A 121 -6.30 -8.19 -16.04
CA ARG A 121 -7.16 -9.02 -15.23
C ARG A 121 -6.80 -10.46 -15.62
N GLN A 122 -5.98 -11.11 -14.82
CA GLN A 122 -5.93 -12.56 -14.90
C GLN A 122 -7.36 -13.02 -14.65
N LYS A 123 -7.98 -13.53 -15.71
CA LYS A 123 -9.24 -14.26 -15.63
C LYS A 123 -9.01 -15.33 -14.56
N MET A 124 -9.75 -15.23 -13.47
CA MET A 124 -9.93 -16.35 -12.55
C MET A 124 -10.63 -17.49 -13.29
#